data_2055b6732af4e39384f167def7629341
#
_entry.id   2055b6732af4e39384f167def7629341
#
_cell.length_a   1.000
_cell.length_b   1.000
_cell.length_c   1.000
_cell.angle_alpha   90.00
_cell.angle_beta   90.00
_cell.angle_gamma   90.00
#
_symmetry.space_group_name_H-M   'P 1'
#
loop_
_entity.id
_entity.type
_entity.pdbx_description
1 polymer ?
#
loop_
_entity_poly.entity_id
_entity_poly.type
_entity_poly.pdbx_seq_one_letter_code
_entity_poly.pdbx_strand_id
1 'polypeptide(L)' 'MNFTPEQYKLIYTAVRRYQYDKTVLNSKEYNTCSEVLDELFDTVYTQRVEQPT' A
#
# COMPACT_ATOMS: atom_id res chain seq x y z
N MET A 1 -11.64 -7.64 6.72
CA MET A 1 -11.81 -8.03 5.31
C MET A 1 -10.47 -8.41 4.74
N ASN A 2 -10.40 -9.56 4.12
CA ASN A 2 -9.13 -10.08 3.62
C ASN A 2 -9.09 -10.02 2.09
N PHE A 3 -7.99 -9.54 1.59
CA PHE A 3 -7.75 -9.52 0.16
C PHE A 3 -6.69 -10.55 -0.21
N THR A 4 -6.71 -10.97 -1.45
CA THR A 4 -5.64 -11.82 -1.95
C THR A 4 -4.36 -10.99 -2.11
N PRO A 5 -3.20 -11.64 -2.18
CA PRO A 5 -1.95 -10.88 -2.41
C PRO A 5 -2.00 -10.04 -3.66
N GLU A 6 -2.63 -10.53 -4.70
CA GLU A 6 -2.76 -9.75 -5.93
C GLU A 6 -3.64 -8.52 -5.74
N GLN A 7 -4.70 -8.68 -4.94
CA GLN A 7 -5.58 -7.56 -4.65
C GLN A 7 -4.87 -6.52 -3.80
N TYR A 8 -4.09 -6.94 -2.83
CA TYR A 8 -3.28 -6.02 -2.03
C TYR A 8 -2.31 -5.23 -2.91
N LYS A 9 -1.71 -5.91 -3.85
CA LYS A 9 -0.78 -5.26 -4.78
C LYS A 9 -1.48 -4.20 -5.61
N LEU A 10 -2.67 -4.52 -6.07
CA LEU A 10 -3.46 -3.58 -6.85
C LEU A 10 -3.82 -2.36 -6.02
N ILE A 11 -4.25 -2.59 -4.79
CA ILE A 11 -4.61 -1.49 -3.89
C ILE A 11 -3.39 -0.62 -3.61
N TYR A 12 -2.26 -1.24 -3.34
CA TYR A 12 -1.03 -0.51 -3.10
C TYR A 12 -0.70 0.40 -4.28
N THR A 13 -0.74 -0.16 -5.47
CA THR A 13 -0.42 0.61 -6.66
C THR A 13 -1.39 1.77 -6.86
N ALA A 14 -2.67 1.52 -6.62
CA ALA A 14 -3.69 2.55 -6.78
C ALA A 14 -3.49 3.70 -5.79
N VAL A 15 -3.21 3.36 -4.54
CA VAL A 15 -2.99 4.39 -3.52
C VAL A 15 -1.74 5.19 -3.83
N ARG A 16 -0.69 4.51 -4.26
CA ARG A 16 0.55 5.21 -4.59
C ARG A 16 0.35 6.16 -5.76
N ARG A 17 -0.40 5.72 -6.74
CA ARG A 17 -0.70 6.56 -7.89
C ARG A 17 -1.51 7.78 -7.47
N TYR A 18 -2.49 7.56 -6.62
CA TYR A 18 -3.28 8.66 -6.09
C TYR A 18 -2.39 9.65 -5.33
N GLN A 19 -1.48 9.12 -4.54
CA GLN A 19 -0.58 9.95 -3.75
C GLN A 19 0.24 10.89 -4.66
N TYR A 20 0.76 10.36 -5.75
CA TYR A 20 1.57 11.17 -6.65
C TYR A 20 0.75 12.14 -7.49
N ASP A 21 -0.44 11.72 -7.89
CA ASP A 21 -1.23 12.48 -8.84
C ASP A 21 -2.16 13.49 -8.18
N LYS A 22 -2.65 13.18 -6.99
CA LYS A 22 -3.73 13.93 -6.39
C LYS A 22 -3.38 14.60 -5.07
N THR A 23 -2.20 14.35 -4.53
CA THR A 23 -1.81 14.96 -3.26
C THR A 23 -0.58 15.83 -3.46
N VAL A 24 -0.41 16.76 -2.54
CA VAL A 24 0.77 17.65 -2.54
C VAL A 24 1.79 17.05 -1.57
N LEU A 25 3.02 17.06 -1.98
CA LEU A 25 4.12 16.55 -1.16
C LEU A 25 4.08 17.19 0.24
N ASN A 26 4.19 16.35 1.26
CA ASN A 26 4.19 16.76 2.66
C ASN A 26 2.85 17.30 3.14
N SER A 27 1.80 17.15 2.36
CA SER A 27 0.47 17.50 2.83
C SER A 27 -0.06 16.42 3.76
N LYS A 28 -1.14 16.75 4.47
CA LYS A 28 -1.77 15.78 5.36
C LYS A 28 -2.23 14.55 4.57
N GLU A 29 -2.80 14.80 3.40
CA GLU A 29 -3.27 13.70 2.55
C GLU A 29 -2.11 12.85 2.06
N TYR A 30 -1.02 13.47 1.70
CA TYR A 30 0.17 12.74 1.30
C TYR A 30 0.65 11.83 2.43
N ASN A 31 0.69 12.36 3.64
CA ASN A 31 1.15 11.58 4.80
C ASN A 31 0.18 10.46 5.13
N THR A 32 -1.12 10.70 5.00
CA THR A 32 -2.11 9.64 5.21
C THR A 32 -1.91 8.52 4.20
N CYS A 33 -1.67 8.86 2.96
CA CYS A 33 -1.40 7.85 1.94
C CYS A 33 -0.14 7.06 2.28
N SER A 34 0.87 7.72 2.79
CA SER A 34 2.11 7.04 3.19
C SER A 34 1.83 6.01 4.28
N GLU A 35 1.00 6.36 5.25
CA GLU A 35 0.66 5.43 6.32
C GLU A 35 -0.07 4.21 5.78
N VAL A 36 -1.02 4.45 4.89
CA VAL A 36 -1.76 3.35 4.27
C VAL A 36 -0.83 2.47 3.46
N LEU A 37 0.07 3.08 2.70
CA LEU A 37 1.02 2.33 1.90
C LEU A 37 1.93 1.47 2.76
N ASP A 38 2.36 2.01 3.90
CA ASP A 38 3.21 1.25 4.80
C ASP A 38 2.50 0.02 5.33
N GLU A 39 1.24 0.15 5.69
CA GLU A 39 0.47 -0.99 6.17
C GLU A 39 0.25 -2.02 5.06
N LEU A 40 -0.08 -1.55 3.89
CA LEU A 40 -0.29 -2.45 2.76
C LEU A 40 1.01 -3.17 2.39
N PHE A 41 2.10 -2.43 2.38
CA PHE A 41 3.39 -3.02 2.06
C PHE A 41 3.76 -4.10 3.06
N ASP A 42 3.56 -3.82 4.34
CA ASP A 42 3.89 -4.78 5.38
C ASP A 42 3.08 -6.07 5.21
N THR A 43 1.78 -5.92 4.93
CA THR A 43 0.92 -7.07 4.73
C THR A 43 1.36 -7.91 3.54
N VAL A 44 1.63 -7.25 2.42
CA VAL A 44 2.06 -7.96 1.22
C VAL A 44 3.40 -8.63 1.46
N TYR A 45 4.31 -7.92 2.09
CA TYR A 45 5.65 -8.45 2.35
C TYR A 45 5.60 -9.64 3.29
N THR A 46 4.79 -9.54 4.33
CA THR A 46 4.65 -10.62 5.29
C THR A 46 4.12 -11.87 4.63
N GLN A 47 3.14 -11.73 3.76
CA GLN A 47 2.57 -12.87 3.06
C GLN A 47 3.61 -13.54 2.18
N ARG A 48 4.48 -12.74 1.58
CA ARG A 48 5.55 -13.30 0.76
C ARG A 48 6.56 -14.08 1.58
N VAL A 49 6.90 -13.51 2.71
CA VAL A 49 7.92 -14.12 3.57
C VAL A 49 7.41 -15.40 4.19
N GLU A 50 6.12 -15.48 4.42
CA GLU A 50 5.53 -16.64 5.04
C GLU A 50 5.53 -17.86 4.15
N GLN A 51 5.70 -17.68 2.88
CA GLN A 51 5.71 -18.82 2.00
C GLN A 51 6.92 -19.68 2.26
N PRO A 52 6.72 -20.95 2.57
CA PRO A 52 7.86 -21.83 2.77
C PRO A 52 8.58 -22.04 1.45
N THR A 53 9.82 -21.97 1.52
CA THR A 53 10.66 -22.20 0.35
C THR A 53 11.04 -23.67 0.26
#